data_5ac89687ee6773d38095ce3ab6f9b4f0
#
_entry.id   5ac89687ee6773d38095ce3ab6f9b4f0
#
_cell.length_a   1.000
_cell.length_b   1.000
_cell.length_c   1.000
_cell.angle_alpha   90.00
_cell.angle_beta   90.00
_cell.angle_gamma   90.00
#
_symmetry.space_group_name_H-M   'P 1'
#
loop_
_entity.id
_entity.type
_entity.pdbx_description
1 polymer ?
#
loop_
_entity_poly.entity_id
_entity_poly.type
_entity_poly.pdbx_seq_one_letter_code
_entity_poly.pdbx_strand_id
1 'polypeptide(L)'
;IDTKRLAALLGFLDRIPASVVVAPAVREYVMGPNTLRRILLTEPVEVEGTRLMLAACGAKQADSLLDALAIAEWQETRLLILHRLRELGDAVCSQVIARLDNWSWQVQRNLLSLLATMPTLPADLRLDAFAKHEEATVRVEALRVVVRLPGQRDAAIHEALLDRDLHVLRALSTYPVLHWM
;
A
#
# COMPACT_ATOMS: atom_id res chain seq x y z
N ILE A 1 2.65 19.40 -14.42
CA ILE A 1 2.22 20.10 -13.19
C ILE A 1 3.46 20.31 -12.34
N ASP A 2 3.64 21.54 -11.80
CA ASP A 2 4.74 21.85 -10.89
C ASP A 2 4.40 21.34 -9.48
N THR A 3 4.91 20.16 -9.14
CA THR A 3 4.64 19.48 -7.86
C THR A 3 5.19 20.25 -6.65
N LYS A 4 6.31 21.00 -6.81
CA LYS A 4 6.87 21.84 -5.74
C LYS A 4 5.96 23.01 -5.40
N ARG A 5 5.39 23.66 -6.43
CA ARG A 5 4.41 24.73 -6.22
C ARG A 5 3.14 24.23 -5.57
N LEU A 6 2.66 23.03 -5.95
CA LEU A 6 1.51 22.43 -5.30
C LEU A 6 1.80 22.07 -3.85
N ALA A 7 2.96 21.50 -3.55
CA ALA A 7 3.36 21.20 -2.18
C ALA A 7 3.47 22.49 -1.33
N ALA A 8 4.04 23.56 -1.90
CA ALA A 8 4.10 24.86 -1.23
C ALA A 8 2.70 25.45 -0.97
N LEU A 9 1.78 25.32 -1.93
CA LEU A 9 0.38 25.72 -1.77
C LEU A 9 -0.30 24.96 -0.64
N LEU A 10 -0.14 23.63 -0.58
CA LEU A 10 -0.70 22.80 0.50
C LEU A 10 -0.15 23.23 1.86
N GLY A 11 1.16 23.43 1.98
CA GLY A 11 1.80 23.92 3.19
C GLY A 11 1.35 25.34 3.58
N PHE A 12 0.97 26.17 2.63
CA PHE A 12 0.34 27.47 2.90
C PHE A 12 -1.09 27.29 3.42
N LEU A 13 -1.89 26.43 2.77
CA LEU A 13 -3.27 26.16 3.18
C LEU A 13 -3.36 25.57 4.60
N ASP A 14 -2.36 24.81 5.04
CA ASP A 14 -2.28 24.26 6.40
C ASP A 14 -2.10 25.34 7.48
N ARG A 15 -1.58 26.53 7.13
CA ARG A 15 -1.40 27.66 8.04
C ARG A 15 -2.59 28.59 8.09
N ILE A 16 -3.54 28.44 7.17
CA ILE A 16 -4.75 29.26 7.14
C ILE A 16 -5.71 28.80 8.25
N PRO A 17 -6.26 29.72 9.05
CA PRO A 17 -7.24 29.37 10.06
C PRO A 17 -8.44 28.62 9.48
N ALA A 18 -8.94 27.63 10.20
CA ALA A 18 -10.09 26.81 9.77
C ALA A 18 -11.40 27.61 9.53
N SER A 19 -11.45 28.87 10.02
CA SER A 19 -12.55 29.81 9.77
C SER A 19 -12.62 30.31 8.33
N VAL A 20 -11.56 30.13 7.53
CA VAL A 20 -11.51 30.57 6.13
C VAL A 20 -12.08 29.47 5.24
N VAL A 21 -13.35 29.59 4.87
CA VAL A 21 -14.15 28.58 4.13
C VAL A 21 -13.51 28.15 2.80
N VAL A 22 -12.74 29.02 2.16
CA VAL A 22 -12.13 28.74 0.84
C VAL A 22 -10.96 27.75 0.94
N ALA A 23 -10.21 27.73 2.04
CA ALA A 23 -9.01 26.90 2.17
C ALA A 23 -9.31 25.38 2.08
N PRO A 24 -10.34 24.82 2.76
CA PRO A 24 -10.73 23.43 2.60
C PRO A 24 -11.13 23.07 1.16
N ALA A 25 -11.90 23.93 0.49
CA ALA A 25 -12.35 23.67 -0.88
C ALA A 25 -11.18 23.64 -1.88
N VAL A 26 -10.22 24.56 -1.76
CA VAL A 26 -9.00 24.54 -2.58
C VAL A 26 -8.17 23.31 -2.31
N ARG A 27 -8.02 22.92 -1.04
CA ARG A 27 -7.31 21.70 -0.66
C ARG A 27 -7.97 20.47 -1.27
N GLU A 28 -9.28 20.35 -1.17
CA GLU A 28 -10.04 19.23 -1.73
C GLU A 28 -9.88 19.14 -3.25
N TYR A 29 -9.91 20.26 -3.95
CA TYR A 29 -9.67 20.32 -5.38
C TYR A 29 -8.24 19.87 -5.74
N VAL A 30 -7.22 20.41 -5.06
CA VAL A 30 -5.81 20.09 -5.30
C VAL A 30 -5.50 18.62 -4.97
N MET A 31 -6.14 18.07 -3.94
CA MET A 31 -5.97 16.67 -3.49
C MET A 31 -6.98 15.71 -4.13
N GLY A 32 -7.75 16.20 -5.09
CA GLY A 32 -8.76 15.40 -5.79
C GLY A 32 -8.13 14.30 -6.68
N PRO A 33 -8.89 13.24 -6.98
CA PRO A 33 -8.42 12.06 -7.72
C PRO A 33 -7.76 12.41 -9.06
N ASN A 34 -8.35 13.32 -9.82
CA ASN A 34 -7.83 13.72 -11.13
C ASN A 34 -6.47 14.42 -11.05
N THR A 35 -6.28 15.29 -10.05
CA THR A 35 -5.01 16.00 -9.84
C THR A 35 -3.93 15.01 -9.40
N LEU A 36 -4.23 14.16 -8.42
CA LEU A 36 -3.32 13.12 -7.94
C LEU A 36 -2.91 12.19 -9.08
N ARG A 37 -3.88 11.69 -9.85
CA ARG A 37 -3.61 10.84 -11.00
C ARG A 37 -2.68 11.51 -12.01
N ARG A 38 -2.95 12.76 -12.39
CA ARG A 38 -2.10 13.50 -13.34
C ARG A 38 -0.67 13.65 -12.85
N ILE A 39 -0.49 13.94 -11.57
CA ILE A 39 0.85 14.13 -10.99
C ILE A 39 1.60 12.81 -10.93
N LEU A 40 0.96 11.76 -10.43
CA LEU A 40 1.59 10.46 -10.21
C LEU A 40 1.90 9.71 -11.51
N LEU A 41 1.21 10.04 -12.62
CA LEU A 41 1.41 9.42 -13.93
C LEU A 41 2.13 10.33 -14.94
N THR A 42 2.60 11.51 -14.53
CA THR A 42 3.38 12.42 -15.40
C THR A 42 4.87 12.10 -15.31
N GLU A 43 5.52 12.04 -16.46
CA GLU A 43 6.97 11.79 -16.59
C GLU A 43 7.74 13.04 -17.03
N PRO A 44 8.98 13.16 -16.59
CA PRO A 44 9.63 12.40 -15.51
C PRO A 44 9.04 12.76 -14.15
N VAL A 45 9.05 11.78 -13.22
CA VAL A 45 8.55 12.03 -11.86
C VAL A 45 9.49 12.99 -11.14
N GLU A 46 8.98 14.12 -10.72
CA GLU A 46 9.69 15.04 -9.82
C GLU A 46 9.55 14.51 -8.38
N VAL A 47 10.54 13.75 -7.94
CA VAL A 47 10.49 12.91 -6.73
C VAL A 47 10.21 13.74 -5.47
N GLU A 48 10.91 14.85 -5.27
CA GLU A 48 10.82 15.62 -4.02
C GLU A 48 9.46 16.31 -3.87
N GLY A 49 8.98 16.99 -4.89
CA GLY A 49 7.67 17.63 -4.84
C GLY A 49 6.54 16.61 -4.78
N THR A 50 6.67 15.47 -5.47
CA THR A 50 5.70 14.38 -5.39
C THR A 50 5.66 13.79 -3.98
N ARG A 51 6.81 13.59 -3.33
CA ARG A 51 6.91 13.12 -1.95
C ARG A 51 6.24 14.10 -0.97
N LEU A 52 6.52 15.40 -1.10
CA LEU A 52 5.91 16.44 -0.28
C LEU A 52 4.39 16.50 -0.45
N MET A 53 3.92 16.36 -1.69
CA MET A 53 2.49 16.31 -1.97
C MET A 53 1.84 15.04 -1.39
N LEU A 54 2.46 13.87 -1.56
CA LEU A 54 1.98 12.64 -0.98
C LEU A 54 1.93 12.70 0.55
N ALA A 55 2.88 13.38 1.20
CA ALA A 55 2.86 13.59 2.65
C ALA A 55 1.59 14.31 3.13
N ALA A 56 0.98 15.15 2.28
CA ALA A 56 -0.28 15.81 2.57
C ALA A 56 -1.52 14.92 2.32
N CYS A 57 -1.38 13.77 1.63
CA CYS A 57 -2.48 12.82 1.43
C CYS A 57 -2.81 12.11 2.75
N GLY A 58 -4.08 12.09 3.13
CA GLY A 58 -4.59 11.29 4.25
C GLY A 58 -5.33 10.03 3.80
N ALA A 59 -5.99 9.35 4.73
CA ALA A 59 -6.77 8.15 4.42
C ALA A 59 -7.90 8.39 3.41
N LYS A 60 -8.43 9.62 3.30
CA LYS A 60 -9.42 9.99 2.29
C LYS A 60 -8.92 9.86 0.85
N GLN A 61 -7.62 10.01 0.64
CA GLN A 61 -6.98 9.87 -0.67
C GLN A 61 -6.52 8.44 -0.98
N ALA A 62 -6.67 7.50 -0.04
CA ALA A 62 -6.17 6.13 -0.18
C ALA A 62 -6.67 5.45 -1.45
N ASP A 63 -7.95 5.60 -1.78
CA ASP A 63 -8.55 5.03 -2.99
C ASP A 63 -7.85 5.55 -4.26
N SER A 64 -7.61 6.85 -4.33
CA SER A 64 -6.91 7.46 -5.47
C SER A 64 -5.45 7.03 -5.57
N LEU A 65 -4.78 6.82 -4.42
CA LEU A 65 -3.40 6.32 -4.38
C LEU A 65 -3.32 4.85 -4.81
N LEU A 66 -4.28 4.03 -4.39
CA LEU A 66 -4.37 2.62 -4.78
C LEU A 66 -4.68 2.48 -6.27
N ASP A 67 -5.59 3.30 -6.81
CA ASP A 67 -5.89 3.32 -8.24
C ASP A 67 -4.68 3.77 -9.07
N ALA A 68 -3.93 4.77 -8.59
CA ALA A 68 -2.67 5.19 -9.22
C ALA A 68 -1.59 4.10 -9.15
N LEU A 69 -1.47 3.40 -8.02
CA LEU A 69 -0.52 2.29 -7.84
C LEU A 69 -0.75 1.18 -8.87
N ALA A 70 -2.00 0.90 -9.18
CA ALA A 70 -2.39 -0.16 -10.09
C ALA A 70 -1.96 0.08 -11.54
N ILE A 71 -1.91 1.34 -11.96
CA ILE A 71 -1.60 1.74 -13.33
C ILE A 71 -0.25 2.44 -13.46
N ALA A 72 0.48 2.65 -12.35
CA ALA A 72 1.81 3.27 -12.38
C ALA A 72 2.82 2.35 -13.07
N GLU A 73 3.39 2.80 -14.17
CA GLU A 73 4.41 2.06 -14.92
C GLU A 73 5.80 2.19 -14.28
N TRP A 74 6.08 3.34 -13.66
CA TRP A 74 7.39 3.66 -13.11
C TRP A 74 7.59 3.13 -11.69
N GLN A 75 8.74 2.55 -11.49
CA GLN A 75 9.10 1.98 -10.19
C GLN A 75 9.14 3.05 -9.09
N GLU A 76 9.70 4.22 -9.40
CA GLU A 76 9.80 5.35 -8.47
C GLU A 76 8.43 5.79 -7.98
N THR A 77 7.46 5.95 -8.90
CA THR A 77 6.08 6.31 -8.55
C THR A 77 5.45 5.26 -7.64
N ARG A 78 5.60 3.97 -7.98
CA ARG A 78 5.07 2.88 -7.14
C ARG A 78 5.67 2.91 -5.73
N LEU A 79 6.99 3.12 -5.63
CA LEU A 79 7.67 3.19 -4.33
C LEU A 79 7.18 4.37 -3.49
N LEU A 80 7.00 5.55 -4.09
CA LEU A 80 6.49 6.74 -3.40
C LEU A 80 5.05 6.50 -2.88
N ILE A 81 4.18 5.93 -3.70
CA ILE A 81 2.79 5.62 -3.30
C ILE A 81 2.79 4.59 -2.17
N LEU A 82 3.53 3.48 -2.32
CA LEU A 82 3.62 2.44 -1.29
C LEU A 82 4.19 2.96 0.02
N HIS A 83 5.19 3.84 -0.04
CA HIS A 83 5.73 4.49 1.16
C HIS A 83 4.63 5.28 1.88
N ARG A 84 3.85 6.09 1.14
CA ARG A 84 2.77 6.86 1.76
C ARG A 84 1.67 5.99 2.33
N LEU A 85 1.21 4.98 1.61
CA LEU A 85 0.21 4.04 2.11
C LEU A 85 0.68 3.31 3.38
N ARG A 86 1.97 2.98 3.47
CA ARG A 86 2.59 2.38 4.67
C ARG A 86 2.56 3.34 5.87
N GLU A 87 2.86 4.63 5.65
CA GLU A 87 2.77 5.65 6.69
C GLU A 87 1.34 5.86 7.20
N LEU A 88 0.32 5.69 6.34
CA LEU A 88 -1.08 5.76 6.73
C LEU A 88 -1.53 4.54 7.56
N GLY A 89 -0.81 3.43 7.46
CA GLY A 89 -0.99 2.24 8.30
C GLY A 89 -2.41 1.70 8.29
N ASP A 90 -2.94 1.39 9.48
CA ASP A 90 -4.26 0.77 9.65
C ASP A 90 -5.42 1.60 9.10
N ALA A 91 -5.25 2.91 8.97
CA ALA A 91 -6.29 3.80 8.44
C ALA A 91 -6.70 3.49 6.98
N VAL A 92 -5.90 2.73 6.24
CA VAL A 92 -6.16 2.34 4.85
C VAL A 92 -6.32 0.82 4.66
N CYS A 93 -6.31 0.06 5.76
CA CYS A 93 -6.33 -1.41 5.72
C CYS A 93 -7.54 -1.96 4.95
N SER A 94 -8.74 -1.45 5.24
CA SER A 94 -9.97 -1.88 4.58
C SER A 94 -9.97 -1.63 3.07
N GLN A 95 -9.46 -0.46 2.63
CA GLN A 95 -9.36 -0.13 1.21
C GLN A 95 -8.34 -1.03 0.50
N VAL A 96 -7.22 -1.37 1.15
CA VAL A 96 -6.22 -2.28 0.61
C VAL A 96 -6.81 -3.68 0.44
N ILE A 97 -7.49 -4.21 1.46
CA ILE A 97 -8.13 -5.53 1.42
C ILE A 97 -9.19 -5.59 0.31
N ALA A 98 -10.04 -4.59 0.20
CA ALA A 98 -11.10 -4.54 -0.82
C ALA A 98 -10.59 -4.58 -2.27
N ARG A 99 -9.29 -4.32 -2.48
CA ARG A 99 -8.68 -4.30 -3.82
C ARG A 99 -7.82 -5.51 -4.15
N LEU A 100 -7.62 -6.46 -3.21
CA LEU A 100 -6.73 -7.60 -3.42
C LEU A 100 -7.10 -8.45 -4.63
N ASP A 101 -8.40 -8.71 -4.83
CA ASP A 101 -8.87 -9.70 -5.82
C ASP A 101 -8.93 -9.17 -7.27
N ASN A 102 -8.84 -7.85 -7.48
CA ASN A 102 -9.21 -7.23 -8.76
C ASN A 102 -8.02 -6.74 -9.60
N TRP A 103 -6.78 -7.11 -9.25
CA TRP A 103 -5.58 -6.55 -9.85
C TRP A 103 -4.61 -7.60 -10.40
N SER A 104 -3.63 -7.15 -11.20
CA SER A 104 -2.54 -8.02 -11.64
C SER A 104 -1.74 -8.55 -10.44
N TRP A 105 -1.07 -9.68 -10.61
CA TRP A 105 -0.27 -10.32 -9.55
C TRP A 105 0.81 -9.37 -8.98
N GLN A 106 1.38 -8.47 -9.78
CA GLN A 106 2.36 -7.49 -9.31
C GLN A 106 1.76 -6.53 -8.29
N VAL A 107 0.53 -6.06 -8.54
CA VAL A 107 -0.19 -5.19 -7.62
C VAL A 107 -0.63 -5.96 -6.39
N GLN A 108 -1.18 -7.17 -6.56
CA GLN A 108 -1.55 -8.06 -5.44
C GLN A 108 -0.37 -8.28 -4.50
N ARG A 109 0.80 -8.62 -5.05
CA ARG A 109 2.05 -8.75 -4.27
C ARG A 109 2.36 -7.48 -3.47
N ASN A 110 2.26 -6.31 -4.09
CA ASN A 110 2.53 -5.02 -3.43
C ASN A 110 1.51 -4.73 -2.31
N LEU A 111 0.23 -5.03 -2.53
CA LEU A 111 -0.81 -4.86 -1.51
C LEU A 111 -0.65 -5.84 -0.33
N LEU A 112 -0.29 -7.10 -0.60
CA LEU A 112 0.02 -8.08 0.44
C LEU A 112 1.26 -7.65 1.24
N SER A 113 2.32 -7.16 0.56
CA SER A 113 3.50 -6.62 1.23
C SER A 113 3.16 -5.42 2.12
N LEU A 114 2.22 -4.57 1.71
CA LEU A 114 1.71 -3.47 2.50
C LEU A 114 0.97 -3.99 3.74
N LEU A 115 0.04 -4.93 3.59
CA LEU A 115 -0.69 -5.56 4.70
C LEU A 115 0.26 -6.22 5.72
N ALA A 116 1.34 -6.85 5.24
CA ALA A 116 2.35 -7.45 6.11
C ALA A 116 3.05 -6.44 7.03
N THR A 117 3.02 -5.14 6.71
CA THR A 117 3.61 -4.07 7.53
C THR A 117 2.61 -3.38 8.46
N MET A 118 1.32 -3.61 8.31
CA MET A 118 0.28 -2.97 9.13
C MET A 118 0.32 -3.51 10.56
N PRO A 119 0.20 -2.67 11.60
CA PRO A 119 0.17 -3.10 12.99
C PRO A 119 -0.96 -4.08 13.29
N THR A 120 -2.16 -3.78 12.83
CA THR A 120 -3.38 -4.57 13.04
C THR A 120 -3.96 -5.08 11.74
N LEU A 121 -4.45 -6.33 11.76
CA LEU A 121 -5.13 -6.97 10.66
C LEU A 121 -6.49 -7.49 11.14
N PRO A 122 -7.56 -7.46 10.31
CA PRO A 122 -8.82 -8.08 10.65
C PRO A 122 -8.66 -9.58 10.92
N ALA A 123 -9.20 -10.08 12.03
CA ALA A 123 -9.06 -11.49 12.43
C ALA A 123 -9.78 -12.46 11.45
N ASP A 124 -10.76 -11.96 10.73
CA ASP A 124 -11.53 -12.66 9.71
C ASP A 124 -10.94 -12.58 8.30
N LEU A 125 -9.80 -11.89 8.13
CA LEU A 125 -9.10 -11.81 6.84
C LEU A 125 -8.74 -13.21 6.33
N ARG A 126 -9.13 -13.52 5.10
CA ARG A 126 -8.83 -14.77 4.41
C ARG A 126 -7.96 -14.53 3.19
N LEU A 127 -6.88 -15.27 3.09
CA LEU A 127 -5.91 -15.17 2.00
C LEU A 127 -5.63 -16.52 1.34
N ASP A 128 -6.57 -17.48 1.46
CA ASP A 128 -6.40 -18.85 0.95
C ASP A 128 -6.12 -18.90 -0.56
N ALA A 129 -6.75 -18.02 -1.33
CA ALA A 129 -6.51 -17.92 -2.78
C ALA A 129 -5.08 -17.44 -3.09
N PHE A 130 -4.57 -16.50 -2.30
CA PHE A 130 -3.20 -15.95 -2.47
C PHE A 130 -2.13 -16.92 -1.97
N ALA A 131 -2.43 -17.71 -0.95
CA ALA A 131 -1.54 -18.80 -0.50
C ALA A 131 -1.34 -19.89 -1.56
N LYS A 132 -2.29 -20.04 -2.49
CA LYS A 132 -2.25 -21.00 -3.62
C LYS A 132 -2.00 -20.35 -4.98
N HIS A 133 -1.62 -19.08 -5.00
CA HIS A 133 -1.41 -18.32 -6.23
C HIS A 133 -0.29 -18.94 -7.09
N GLU A 134 -0.39 -18.83 -8.42
CA GLU A 134 0.61 -19.37 -9.35
C GLU A 134 1.99 -18.75 -9.11
N GLU A 135 2.04 -17.44 -8.90
CA GLU A 135 3.26 -16.68 -8.65
C GLU A 135 3.78 -16.89 -7.23
N ALA A 136 5.00 -17.42 -7.10
CA ALA A 136 5.64 -17.69 -5.80
C ALA A 136 5.82 -16.42 -4.95
N THR A 137 6.07 -15.27 -5.58
CA THR A 137 6.23 -13.99 -4.88
C THR A 137 4.93 -13.52 -4.22
N VAL A 138 3.76 -13.83 -4.81
CA VAL A 138 2.45 -13.58 -4.20
C VAL A 138 2.26 -14.49 -3.00
N ARG A 139 2.57 -15.80 -3.13
CA ARG A 139 2.48 -16.77 -2.03
C ARG A 139 3.38 -16.37 -0.85
N VAL A 140 4.61 -15.89 -1.11
CA VAL A 140 5.51 -15.37 -0.08
C VAL A 140 4.89 -14.21 0.70
N GLU A 141 4.34 -13.22 0.01
CA GLU A 141 3.73 -12.07 0.69
C GLU A 141 2.44 -12.46 1.41
N ALA A 142 1.63 -13.36 0.84
CA ALA A 142 0.46 -13.92 1.53
C ALA A 142 0.86 -14.64 2.82
N LEU A 143 1.90 -15.48 2.78
CA LEU A 143 2.43 -16.16 3.96
C LEU A 143 2.82 -15.17 5.06
N ARG A 144 3.50 -14.05 4.70
CA ARG A 144 3.88 -13.00 5.65
C ARG A 144 2.69 -12.38 6.39
N VAL A 145 1.56 -12.29 5.72
CA VAL A 145 0.32 -11.80 6.33
C VAL A 145 -0.33 -12.89 7.19
N VAL A 146 -0.54 -14.10 6.62
CA VAL A 146 -1.31 -15.19 7.25
C VAL A 146 -0.67 -15.68 8.55
N VAL A 147 0.66 -15.73 8.64
CA VAL A 147 1.35 -16.15 9.89
C VAL A 147 1.10 -15.21 11.08
N ARG A 148 0.58 -14.02 10.82
CA ARG A 148 0.19 -13.03 11.84
C ARG A 148 -1.29 -13.14 12.24
N LEU A 149 -2.08 -13.91 11.47
CA LEU A 149 -3.52 -14.07 11.72
C LEU A 149 -3.77 -15.18 12.74
N PRO A 150 -4.53 -14.90 13.81
CA PRO A 150 -4.86 -15.92 14.80
C PRO A 150 -5.55 -17.14 14.18
N GLY A 151 -5.08 -18.33 14.54
CA GLY A 151 -5.68 -19.60 14.10
C GLY A 151 -5.38 -20.03 12.65
N GLN A 152 -4.67 -19.22 11.85
CA GLN A 152 -4.31 -19.57 10.47
C GLN A 152 -2.82 -19.91 10.31
N ARG A 153 -1.99 -19.55 11.28
CA ARG A 153 -0.53 -19.63 11.25
C ARG A 153 -0.01 -21.04 10.98
N ASP A 154 -0.44 -22.03 11.77
CA ASP A 154 0.10 -23.39 11.69
C ASP A 154 -0.24 -24.07 10.36
N ALA A 155 -1.45 -23.85 9.87
CA ALA A 155 -1.87 -24.34 8.57
C ALA A 155 -1.05 -23.68 7.44
N ALA A 156 -0.81 -22.36 7.51
CA ALA A 156 -0.02 -21.63 6.52
C ALA A 156 1.45 -22.08 6.51
N ILE A 157 2.05 -22.32 7.68
CA ILE A 157 3.41 -22.87 7.78
C ILE A 157 3.49 -24.26 7.18
N HIS A 158 2.51 -25.12 7.49
CA HIS A 158 2.47 -26.48 6.93
C HIS A 158 2.33 -26.46 5.40
N GLU A 159 1.45 -25.65 4.84
CA GLU A 159 1.32 -25.48 3.39
C GLU A 159 2.60 -24.96 2.74
N ALA A 160 3.25 -23.97 3.36
CA ALA A 160 4.48 -23.40 2.86
C ALA A 160 5.68 -24.37 2.91
N LEU A 161 5.72 -25.30 3.87
CA LEU A 161 6.72 -26.38 3.93
C LEU A 161 6.57 -27.38 2.78
N LEU A 162 5.39 -27.49 2.20
CA LEU A 162 5.08 -28.36 1.06
C LEU A 162 5.15 -27.62 -0.28
N ASP A 163 5.51 -26.33 -0.26
CA ASP A 163 5.59 -25.53 -1.49
C ASP A 163 6.71 -26.02 -2.40
N ARG A 164 6.43 -26.05 -3.70
CA ARG A 164 7.38 -26.45 -4.75
C ARG A 164 8.47 -25.41 -5.00
N ASP A 165 8.30 -24.17 -4.53
CA ASP A 165 9.21 -23.06 -4.80
C ASP A 165 10.09 -22.74 -3.59
N LEU A 166 11.41 -22.77 -3.81
CA LEU A 166 12.41 -22.50 -2.78
C LEU A 166 12.31 -21.09 -2.18
N HIS A 167 11.74 -20.12 -2.88
CA HIS A 167 11.53 -18.77 -2.33
C HIS A 167 10.51 -18.78 -1.20
N VAL A 168 9.46 -19.59 -1.31
CA VAL A 168 8.46 -19.74 -0.24
C VAL A 168 9.09 -20.42 0.97
N LEU A 169 9.86 -21.50 0.75
CA LEU A 169 10.59 -22.19 1.83
C LEU A 169 11.61 -21.26 2.53
N ARG A 170 12.36 -20.46 1.76
CA ARG A 170 13.29 -19.48 2.33
C ARG A 170 12.58 -18.39 3.13
N ALA A 171 11.39 -17.97 2.70
CA ALA A 171 10.61 -16.99 3.45
C ALA A 171 10.28 -17.50 4.88
N LEU A 172 10.03 -18.80 5.07
CA LEU A 172 9.85 -19.39 6.40
C LEU A 172 11.09 -19.25 7.28
N SER A 173 12.30 -19.44 6.73
CA SER A 173 13.53 -19.36 7.51
C SER A 173 13.86 -17.96 8.05
N THR A 174 13.30 -16.92 7.43
CA THR A 174 13.46 -15.52 7.89
C THR A 174 12.44 -15.12 8.96
N TYR A 175 11.47 -15.98 9.26
CA TYR A 175 10.49 -15.72 10.30
C TYR A 175 11.03 -16.09 11.68
N PRO A 176 10.93 -15.18 12.68
CA PRO A 176 11.40 -15.46 14.05
C PRO A 176 10.62 -16.58 14.76
N VAL A 177 9.64 -17.16 14.09
CA VAL A 177 8.75 -18.21 14.61
C VAL A 177 9.42 -19.57 14.79
N LEU A 178 10.47 -19.85 14.02
CA LEU A 178 11.19 -21.14 14.13
C LEU A 178 12.16 -21.20 15.33
N HIS A 179 12.32 -20.10 16.09
CA HIS A 179 13.12 -20.09 17.30
C HIS A 179 12.41 -20.58 18.57
N TRP A 180 11.18 -21.07 18.47
CA TRP A 180 10.35 -21.53 19.60
C TRP A 180 10.03 -23.03 19.58
N MET A 181 10.76 -23.84 18.80
CA MET A 181 10.73 -25.30 18.87
C MET A 181 11.94 -25.83 19.62
#